data_abd120bbfd5370271189eb43938e4a22
#
_entry.id   abd120bbfd5370271189eb43938e4a22
#
_cell.length_a   1.000
_cell.length_b   1.000
_cell.length_c   1.000
_cell.angle_alpha   90.00
_cell.angle_beta   90.00
_cell.angle_gamma   90.00
#
_symmetry.space_group_name_H-M   'P 1'
#
loop_
_entity.id
_entity.type
_entity.pdbx_description
1 polymer ?
#
loop_
_entity_poly.entity_id
_entity_poly.type
_entity_poly.pdbx_seq_one_letter_code
_entity_poly.pdbx_strand_id
1 'polypeptide(L)'
;MNTISNSLPLVSVSLLSAWLVAGMFFHLPKIKLISVEKRFIFVLLVFVFVRYMPVYEGMSVAYILRGILGDLSITTMLLFLTFLYGEIRGSNNCYKINNAVWLFIFIIDLTLCLSAFGCIPIDIYSSGYFPKGLLIFYLIMQVLFRQLNKKIAMFWLLALVGYIFKVLPSPNLWDYLIDPVLWLVSLACLIVFGFLKINDRKQILNPKF
;
A
#
# COMPACT_ATOMS: atom_id res chain seq x y z
N MET A 1 -9.97 4.77 24.38
CA MET A 1 -9.63 4.53 22.97
C MET A 1 -8.69 5.63 22.55
N ASN A 2 -7.47 5.30 22.10
CA ASN A 2 -6.46 6.33 21.83
C ASN A 2 -6.87 7.15 20.59
N THR A 3 -6.78 8.48 20.68
CA THR A 3 -7.06 9.40 19.56
C THR A 3 -6.25 9.07 18.31
N ILE A 4 -5.05 8.52 18.47
CA ILE A 4 -4.15 8.09 17.40
C ILE A 4 -4.77 6.93 16.60
N SER A 5 -5.33 5.91 17.26
CA SER A 5 -5.90 4.73 16.58
C SER A 5 -7.11 5.06 15.68
N ASN A 6 -7.81 6.15 15.98
CA ASN A 6 -8.94 6.61 15.15
C ASN A 6 -8.51 7.56 14.01
N SER A 7 -7.39 8.26 14.16
CA SER A 7 -6.93 9.24 13.17
C SER A 7 -6.04 8.62 12.08
N LEU A 8 -5.24 7.60 12.42
CA LEU A 8 -4.29 7.00 11.49
C LEU A 8 -4.94 6.37 10.25
N PRO A 9 -6.06 5.61 10.35
CA PRO A 9 -6.75 5.08 9.18
C PRO A 9 -7.23 6.18 8.21
N LEU A 10 -7.68 7.32 8.72
CA LEU A 10 -8.09 8.44 7.88
C LEU A 10 -6.90 9.13 7.20
N VAL A 11 -5.73 9.16 7.86
CA VAL A 11 -4.48 9.64 7.26
C VAL A 11 -4.05 8.72 6.11
N SER A 12 -4.08 7.41 6.30
CA SER A 12 -3.67 6.45 5.27
C SER A 12 -4.55 6.51 4.01
N VAL A 13 -5.87 6.64 4.16
CA VAL A 13 -6.80 6.82 3.04
C VAL A 13 -6.59 8.18 2.35
N SER A 14 -6.28 9.24 3.11
CA SER A 14 -5.97 10.56 2.53
C SER A 14 -4.66 10.52 1.72
N LEU A 15 -3.64 9.77 2.17
CA LEU A 15 -2.39 9.55 1.43
C LEU A 15 -2.62 8.77 0.12
N LEU A 16 -3.43 7.71 0.16
CA LEU A 16 -3.85 6.97 -1.03
C LEU A 16 -4.50 7.90 -2.06
N SER A 17 -5.49 8.69 -1.61
CA SER A 17 -6.22 9.60 -2.47
C SER A 17 -5.31 10.68 -3.05
N ALA A 18 -4.42 11.25 -2.22
CA ALA A 18 -3.46 12.25 -2.67
C ALA A 18 -2.48 11.69 -3.71
N TRP A 19 -2.04 10.43 -3.55
CA TRP A 19 -1.20 9.76 -4.54
C TRP A 19 -1.92 9.52 -5.85
N LEU A 20 -3.17 9.03 -5.83
CA LEU A 20 -3.95 8.81 -7.04
C LEU A 20 -4.16 10.10 -7.83
N VAL A 21 -4.57 11.17 -7.15
CA VAL A 21 -4.79 12.49 -7.78
C VAL A 21 -3.48 13.07 -8.29
N ALA A 22 -2.40 13.00 -7.53
CA ALA A 22 -1.09 13.48 -7.94
C ALA A 22 -0.55 12.71 -9.15
N GLY A 23 -0.67 11.38 -9.16
CA GLY A 23 -0.28 10.53 -10.27
C GLY A 23 -1.04 10.88 -11.56
N MET A 24 -2.37 11.05 -11.47
CA MET A 24 -3.18 11.46 -12.62
C MET A 24 -2.76 12.86 -13.13
N PHE A 25 -2.52 13.81 -12.22
CA PHE A 25 -2.29 15.20 -12.58
C PHE A 25 -0.86 15.43 -13.10
N PHE A 26 0.18 14.89 -12.45
CA PHE A 26 1.58 15.17 -12.82
C PHE A 26 2.04 14.41 -14.07
N HIS A 27 1.31 13.41 -14.53
CA HIS A 27 1.59 12.72 -15.79
C HIS A 27 1.00 13.42 -17.01
N LEU A 28 0.19 14.47 -16.81
CA LEU A 28 -0.31 15.29 -17.94
C LEU A 28 0.85 16.05 -18.63
N PRO A 29 0.90 16.07 -19.99
CA PRO A 29 2.04 16.60 -20.74
C PRO A 29 2.42 18.04 -20.39
N LYS A 30 1.42 18.90 -20.12
CA LYS A 30 1.60 20.33 -19.81
C LYS A 30 2.09 20.59 -18.38
N ILE A 31 1.99 19.61 -17.49
CA ILE A 31 2.21 19.77 -16.04
C ILE A 31 3.55 19.17 -15.61
N LYS A 32 4.19 18.41 -16.50
CA LYS A 32 5.46 17.70 -16.23
C LYS A 32 6.62 18.62 -15.79
N LEU A 33 6.54 19.91 -16.11
CA LEU A 33 7.57 20.93 -15.84
C LEU A 33 7.37 21.69 -14.51
N ILE A 34 6.42 21.29 -13.68
CA ILE A 34 6.15 21.95 -12.39
C ILE A 34 7.29 21.66 -11.40
N SER A 35 7.74 22.71 -10.67
CA SER A 35 8.78 22.58 -9.64
C SER A 35 8.35 21.66 -8.49
N VAL A 36 9.32 21.05 -7.82
CA VAL A 36 9.11 20.14 -6.68
C VAL A 36 8.27 20.79 -5.57
N GLU A 37 8.52 22.06 -5.30
CA GLU A 37 7.79 22.83 -4.28
C GLU A 37 6.29 22.94 -4.61
N LYS A 38 5.95 23.26 -5.85
CA LYS A 38 4.56 23.34 -6.29
C LYS A 38 3.87 21.98 -6.28
N ARG A 39 4.59 20.89 -6.61
CA ARG A 39 4.09 19.53 -6.48
C ARG A 39 3.78 19.20 -5.03
N PHE A 40 4.69 19.53 -4.12
CA PHE A 40 4.49 19.31 -2.68
C PHE A 40 3.26 20.06 -2.16
N ILE A 41 3.12 21.36 -2.51
CA ILE A 41 1.96 22.18 -2.12
C ILE A 41 0.67 21.56 -2.67
N PHE A 42 0.65 21.13 -3.93
CA PHE A 42 -0.51 20.47 -4.54
C PHE A 42 -0.92 19.21 -3.78
N VAL A 43 0.03 18.31 -3.51
CA VAL A 43 -0.21 17.08 -2.74
C VAL A 43 -0.75 17.40 -1.35
N LEU A 44 -0.17 18.39 -0.67
CA LEU A 44 -0.63 18.82 0.65
C LEU A 44 -2.06 19.36 0.61
N LEU A 45 -2.41 20.16 -0.38
CA LEU A 45 -3.77 20.69 -0.57
C LEU A 45 -4.78 19.56 -0.80
N VAL A 46 -4.46 18.59 -1.67
CA VAL A 46 -5.32 17.43 -1.91
C VAL A 46 -5.48 16.60 -0.64
N PHE A 47 -4.40 16.35 0.10
CA PHE A 47 -4.42 15.62 1.36
C PHE A 47 -5.34 16.32 2.38
N VAL A 48 -5.17 17.63 2.59
CA VAL A 48 -5.97 18.41 3.53
C VAL A 48 -7.45 18.45 3.10
N PHE A 49 -7.70 18.62 1.80
CA PHE A 49 -9.06 18.61 1.26
C PHE A 49 -9.75 17.26 1.55
N VAL A 50 -9.14 16.14 1.15
CA VAL A 50 -9.70 14.82 1.38
C VAL A 50 -9.92 14.53 2.86
N ARG A 51 -8.99 14.99 3.70
CA ARG A 51 -9.00 14.71 5.15
C ARG A 51 -10.08 15.46 5.91
N TYR A 52 -10.33 16.73 5.53
CA TYR A 52 -11.10 17.66 6.36
C TYR A 52 -12.34 18.24 5.67
N MET A 53 -12.41 18.25 4.32
CA MET A 53 -13.55 18.85 3.63
C MET A 53 -14.80 17.99 3.82
N PRO A 54 -15.86 18.52 4.45
CA PRO A 54 -17.13 17.80 4.56
C PRO A 54 -17.84 17.80 3.20
N VAL A 55 -18.27 16.61 2.77
CA VAL A 55 -18.92 16.40 1.46
C VAL A 55 -20.35 15.93 1.62
N TYR A 56 -20.60 15.03 2.57
CA TYR A 56 -21.91 14.45 2.80
C TYR A 56 -22.19 14.33 4.30
N GLU A 57 -23.29 14.91 4.77
CA GLU A 57 -23.73 14.87 6.19
C GLU A 57 -22.62 15.22 7.20
N GLY A 58 -21.73 16.15 6.85
CA GLY A 58 -20.60 16.54 7.70
C GLY A 58 -19.42 15.55 7.67
N MET A 59 -19.52 14.45 6.93
CA MET A 59 -18.44 13.49 6.76
C MET A 59 -17.43 13.94 5.71
N SER A 60 -16.14 13.79 6.00
CA SER A 60 -15.08 14.07 5.02
C SER A 60 -14.98 12.94 3.97
N VAL A 61 -14.38 13.28 2.82
CA VAL A 61 -14.08 12.28 1.76
C VAL A 61 -13.30 11.09 2.33
N ALA A 62 -12.29 11.34 3.19
CA ALA A 62 -11.53 10.28 3.84
C ALA A 62 -12.41 9.36 4.68
N TYR A 63 -13.42 9.90 5.34
CA TYR A 63 -14.32 9.09 6.17
C TYR A 63 -15.19 8.16 5.32
N ILE A 64 -15.72 8.67 4.21
CA ILE A 64 -16.52 7.89 3.26
C ILE A 64 -15.66 6.78 2.61
N LEU A 65 -14.46 7.13 2.13
CA LEU A 65 -13.55 6.17 1.53
C LEU A 65 -13.09 5.11 2.52
N ARG A 66 -12.84 5.47 3.78
CA ARG A 66 -12.54 4.51 4.85
C ARG A 66 -13.68 3.51 5.04
N GLY A 67 -14.94 3.96 4.95
CA GLY A 67 -16.13 3.09 5.02
C GLY A 67 -16.18 2.05 3.90
N ILE A 68 -15.64 2.37 2.72
CA ILE A 68 -15.61 1.48 1.55
C ILE A 68 -14.39 0.55 1.56
N LEU A 69 -13.20 1.10 1.85
CA LEU A 69 -11.91 0.40 1.73
C LEU A 69 -11.51 -0.33 3.01
N GLY A 70 -12.11 0.02 4.15
CA GLY A 70 -11.66 -0.41 5.47
C GLY A 70 -10.43 0.37 5.97
N ASP A 71 -9.83 -0.14 7.03
CA ASP A 71 -8.60 0.41 7.60
C ASP A 71 -7.39 -0.12 6.83
N LEU A 72 -6.61 0.78 6.25
CA LEU A 72 -5.40 0.40 5.51
C LEU A 72 -4.29 0.00 6.48
N SER A 73 -3.50 -1.00 6.09
CA SER A 73 -2.34 -1.47 6.84
C SER A 73 -1.24 -0.41 6.91
N ILE A 74 -0.36 -0.54 7.91
CA ILE A 74 0.82 0.33 8.02
C ILE A 74 1.75 0.15 6.82
N THR A 75 1.88 -1.08 6.31
CA THR A 75 2.65 -1.37 5.09
C THR A 75 2.14 -0.56 3.91
N THR A 76 0.82 -0.56 3.68
CA THR A 76 0.17 0.19 2.60
C THR A 76 0.34 1.70 2.78
N MET A 77 0.16 2.21 3.99
CA MET A 77 0.37 3.63 4.29
C MET A 77 1.80 4.07 3.95
N LEU A 78 2.82 3.32 4.38
CA LEU A 78 4.22 3.62 4.11
C LEU A 78 4.58 3.48 2.63
N LEU A 79 3.94 2.54 1.94
CA LEU A 79 4.08 2.37 0.49
C LEU A 79 3.58 3.60 -0.25
N PHE A 80 2.36 4.07 0.05
CA PHE A 80 1.81 5.28 -0.58
C PHE A 80 2.57 6.55 -0.22
N LEU A 81 3.08 6.65 1.00
CA LEU A 81 3.98 7.74 1.38
C LEU A 81 5.26 7.75 0.51
N THR A 82 5.81 6.56 0.25
CA THR A 82 6.98 6.41 -0.63
C THR A 82 6.64 6.76 -2.08
N PHE A 83 5.47 6.36 -2.56
CA PHE A 83 5.00 6.70 -3.91
C PHE A 83 4.74 8.20 -4.06
N LEU A 84 4.09 8.84 -3.09
CA LEU A 84 3.92 10.29 -3.06
C LEU A 84 5.24 11.04 -3.09
N TYR A 85 6.22 10.58 -2.33
CA TYR A 85 7.57 11.15 -2.38
C TYR A 85 8.17 11.04 -3.79
N GLY A 86 7.94 9.91 -4.48
CA GLY A 86 8.34 9.72 -5.88
C GLY A 86 7.69 10.72 -6.83
N GLU A 87 6.37 10.90 -6.71
CA GLU A 87 5.60 11.87 -7.53
C GLU A 87 6.09 13.31 -7.31
N ILE A 88 6.31 13.70 -6.07
CA ILE A 88 6.80 15.04 -5.74
C ILE A 88 8.19 15.26 -6.35
N ARG A 89 9.11 14.30 -6.22
CA ARG A 89 10.47 14.38 -6.75
C ARG A 89 10.58 14.14 -8.25
N GLY A 90 9.53 13.64 -8.90
CA GLY A 90 9.58 13.23 -10.31
C GLY A 90 10.51 12.03 -10.53
N SER A 91 10.63 11.13 -9.54
CA SER A 91 11.56 10.00 -9.54
C SER A 91 10.82 8.66 -9.55
N ASN A 92 11.08 7.85 -10.56
CA ASN A 92 10.52 6.51 -10.66
C ASN A 92 11.23 5.47 -9.75
N ASN A 93 12.29 5.84 -9.06
CA ASN A 93 13.04 4.90 -8.20
C ASN A 93 12.24 4.44 -6.96
N CYS A 94 11.22 5.20 -6.57
CA CYS A 94 10.35 4.85 -5.45
C CYS A 94 9.46 3.64 -5.75
N TYR A 95 9.15 3.40 -7.03
CA TYR A 95 8.32 2.28 -7.50
C TYR A 95 9.11 0.99 -7.75
N LYS A 96 10.45 1.02 -7.66
CA LYS A 96 11.29 -0.16 -7.88
C LYS A 96 11.24 -1.10 -6.68
N ILE A 97 10.26 -2.00 -6.71
CA ILE A 97 10.13 -3.13 -5.78
C ILE A 97 10.30 -4.41 -6.59
N ASN A 98 11.02 -5.38 -6.02
CA ASN A 98 11.25 -6.67 -6.67
C ASN A 98 9.93 -7.40 -6.89
N ASN A 99 9.74 -7.97 -8.09
CA ASN A 99 8.51 -8.68 -8.44
C ASN A 99 8.24 -9.91 -7.57
N ALA A 100 9.28 -10.55 -7.05
CA ALA A 100 9.11 -11.62 -6.08
C ALA A 100 8.41 -11.14 -4.80
N VAL A 101 8.66 -9.90 -4.37
CA VAL A 101 7.97 -9.30 -3.21
C VAL A 101 6.49 -9.09 -3.51
N TRP A 102 6.16 -8.56 -4.71
CA TRP A 102 4.76 -8.40 -5.13
C TRP A 102 4.02 -9.74 -5.20
N LEU A 103 4.69 -10.78 -5.73
CA LEU A 103 4.13 -12.12 -5.77
C LEU A 103 3.88 -12.68 -4.37
N PHE A 104 4.81 -12.50 -3.44
CA PHE A 104 4.64 -12.92 -2.05
C PHE A 104 3.47 -12.21 -1.38
N ILE A 105 3.40 -10.89 -1.49
CA ILE A 105 2.29 -10.11 -0.93
C ILE A 105 0.96 -10.60 -1.51
N PHE A 106 0.88 -10.75 -2.84
CA PHE A 106 -0.32 -11.23 -3.52
C PHE A 106 -0.78 -12.61 -3.02
N ILE A 107 0.15 -13.57 -2.89
CA ILE A 107 -0.17 -14.93 -2.44
C ILE A 107 -0.65 -14.93 -0.99
N ILE A 108 0.02 -14.21 -0.10
CA ILE A 108 -0.35 -14.15 1.32
C ILE A 108 -1.75 -13.54 1.46
N ASP A 109 -1.99 -12.40 0.84
CA ASP A 109 -3.27 -11.70 0.87
C ASP A 109 -4.40 -12.56 0.29
N LEU A 110 -4.17 -13.19 -0.88
CA LEU A 110 -5.14 -14.11 -1.48
C LEU A 110 -5.45 -15.28 -0.55
N THR A 111 -4.43 -15.85 0.11
CA THR A 111 -4.62 -16.96 1.06
C THR A 111 -5.46 -16.51 2.26
N LEU A 112 -5.22 -15.32 2.80
CA LEU A 112 -6.02 -14.76 3.89
C LEU A 112 -7.46 -14.47 3.47
N CYS A 113 -7.67 -13.90 2.28
CA CYS A 113 -9.00 -13.70 1.73
C CYS A 113 -9.76 -15.02 1.58
N LEU A 114 -9.15 -16.03 0.97
CA LEU A 114 -9.76 -17.36 0.80
C LEU A 114 -10.08 -18.04 2.14
N SER A 115 -9.20 -17.85 3.13
CA SER A 115 -9.43 -18.32 4.50
C SER A 115 -10.60 -17.59 5.17
N ALA A 116 -10.65 -16.26 5.06
CA ALA A 116 -11.70 -15.45 5.63
C ALA A 116 -13.10 -15.72 5.01
N PHE A 117 -13.14 -16.07 3.72
CA PHE A 117 -14.36 -16.48 3.02
C PHE A 117 -14.74 -17.95 3.22
N GLY A 118 -13.97 -18.72 4.01
CA GLY A 118 -14.22 -20.15 4.25
C GLY A 118 -13.96 -21.06 3.05
N CYS A 119 -13.26 -20.57 2.02
CA CYS A 119 -12.84 -21.36 0.86
C CYS A 119 -11.71 -22.36 1.21
N ILE A 120 -10.98 -22.10 2.28
CA ILE A 120 -9.97 -22.97 2.85
C ILE A 120 -10.44 -23.43 4.23
N PRO A 121 -10.32 -24.74 4.59
CA PRO A 121 -10.84 -25.27 5.85
C PRO A 121 -10.04 -24.82 7.10
N ILE A 122 -8.98 -24.04 6.91
CA ILE A 122 -8.12 -23.52 7.99
C ILE A 122 -8.31 -22.01 8.08
N ASP A 123 -8.69 -21.52 9.24
CA ASP A 123 -8.78 -20.09 9.50
C ASP A 123 -7.39 -19.51 9.83
N ILE A 124 -6.67 -19.11 8.76
CA ILE A 124 -5.32 -18.53 8.86
C ILE A 124 -5.42 -17.11 9.42
N TYR A 125 -6.49 -16.38 9.10
CA TYR A 125 -6.67 -15.00 9.56
C TYR A 125 -6.77 -14.90 11.09
N SER A 126 -7.41 -15.88 11.74
CA SER A 126 -7.51 -15.93 13.20
C SER A 126 -6.15 -16.06 13.91
N SER A 127 -5.12 -16.56 13.22
CA SER A 127 -3.75 -16.65 13.79
C SER A 127 -3.18 -15.28 14.17
N GLY A 128 -3.65 -14.21 13.54
CA GLY A 128 -3.22 -12.83 13.83
C GLY A 128 -3.67 -12.30 15.20
N TYR A 129 -4.71 -12.88 15.79
CA TYR A 129 -5.14 -12.57 17.16
C TYR A 129 -4.23 -13.22 18.22
N PHE A 130 -3.56 -14.32 17.87
CA PHE A 130 -2.66 -15.08 18.74
C PHE A 130 -1.25 -15.14 18.13
N PRO A 131 -0.50 -14.04 18.17
CA PRO A 131 0.67 -13.84 17.28
C PRO A 131 1.88 -14.71 17.61
N LYS A 132 1.87 -15.57 18.67
CA LYS A 132 3.05 -16.37 19.05
C LYS A 132 3.59 -17.25 17.90
N GLY A 133 2.69 -17.98 17.21
CA GLY A 133 3.05 -18.76 16.01
C GLY A 133 3.35 -17.89 14.80
N LEU A 134 2.59 -16.83 14.63
CA LEU A 134 2.75 -15.89 13.53
C LEU A 134 4.07 -15.12 13.59
N LEU A 135 4.63 -14.89 14.79
CA LEU A 135 5.93 -14.24 14.94
C LEU A 135 7.07 -15.02 14.28
N ILE A 136 7.04 -16.35 14.33
CA ILE A 136 8.05 -17.19 13.65
C ILE A 136 7.94 -16.99 12.14
N PHE A 137 6.74 -17.08 11.59
CA PHE A 137 6.49 -16.80 10.17
C PHE A 137 6.94 -15.37 9.80
N TYR A 138 6.59 -14.38 10.61
CA TYR A 138 7.00 -13.00 10.43
C TYR A 138 8.52 -12.85 10.37
N LEU A 139 9.28 -13.48 11.29
CA LEU A 139 10.73 -13.42 11.29
C LEU A 139 11.34 -14.02 10.02
N ILE A 140 10.80 -15.16 9.54
CA ILE A 140 11.22 -15.77 8.28
C ILE A 140 10.97 -14.80 7.12
N MET A 141 9.77 -14.20 7.04
CA MET A 141 9.42 -13.23 6.00
C MET A 141 10.30 -11.97 6.09
N GLN A 142 10.63 -11.53 7.29
CA GLN A 142 11.51 -10.38 7.51
C GLN A 142 12.92 -10.61 6.93
N VAL A 143 13.48 -11.81 7.12
CA VAL A 143 14.78 -12.18 6.54
C VAL A 143 14.70 -12.23 5.01
N LEU A 144 13.65 -12.85 4.45
CA LEU A 144 13.43 -12.94 3.00
C LEU A 144 13.26 -11.54 2.37
N PHE A 145 12.41 -10.70 2.94
CA PHE A 145 12.19 -9.34 2.42
C PHE A 145 13.45 -8.49 2.52
N ARG A 146 14.26 -8.66 3.57
CA ARG A 146 15.53 -7.93 3.68
C ARG A 146 16.48 -8.26 2.54
N GLN A 147 16.48 -9.48 2.03
CA GLN A 147 17.28 -9.90 0.87
C GLN A 147 16.70 -9.40 -0.44
N LEU A 148 15.36 -9.45 -0.60
CA LEU A 148 14.67 -9.07 -1.83
C LEU A 148 14.48 -7.56 -1.98
N ASN A 149 14.06 -6.88 -0.91
CA ASN A 149 13.80 -5.44 -0.89
C ASN A 149 13.85 -4.87 0.54
N LYS A 150 14.91 -4.15 0.87
CA LYS A 150 15.12 -3.56 2.19
C LYS A 150 14.02 -2.59 2.63
N LYS A 151 13.35 -1.88 1.69
CA LYS A 151 12.27 -0.94 2.01
C LYS A 151 11.05 -1.69 2.55
N ILE A 152 10.63 -2.76 1.88
CA ILE A 152 9.49 -3.57 2.33
C ILE A 152 9.79 -4.25 3.66
N ALA A 153 11.00 -4.77 3.84
CA ALA A 153 11.41 -5.30 5.14
C ALA A 153 11.27 -4.26 6.27
N MET A 154 11.68 -3.01 6.00
CA MET A 154 11.52 -1.92 6.97
C MET A 154 10.04 -1.59 7.22
N PHE A 155 9.19 -1.60 6.19
CA PHE A 155 7.75 -1.34 6.35
C PHE A 155 7.09 -2.41 7.21
N TRP A 156 7.43 -3.68 7.00
CA TRP A 156 6.94 -4.77 7.83
C TRP A 156 7.42 -4.67 9.28
N LEU A 157 8.67 -4.25 9.49
CA LEU A 157 9.17 -3.99 10.85
C LEU A 157 8.39 -2.86 11.54
N LEU A 158 8.13 -1.76 10.82
CA LEU A 158 7.33 -0.66 11.34
C LEU A 158 5.86 -1.07 11.59
N ALA A 159 5.30 -1.97 10.76
CA ALA A 159 3.98 -2.53 10.98
C ALA A 159 3.92 -3.36 12.29
N LEU A 160 4.94 -4.18 12.58
CA LEU A 160 5.04 -4.89 13.86
C LEU A 160 5.15 -3.94 15.04
N VAL A 161 5.98 -2.90 14.93
CA VAL A 161 6.09 -1.86 15.97
C VAL A 161 4.72 -1.19 16.18
N GLY A 162 4.02 -0.84 15.09
CA GLY A 162 2.67 -0.28 15.14
C GLY A 162 1.67 -1.21 15.83
N TYR A 163 1.75 -2.52 15.59
CA TYR A 163 0.93 -3.52 16.27
C TYR A 163 1.20 -3.54 17.80
N ILE A 164 2.47 -3.50 18.20
CA ILE A 164 2.85 -3.49 19.63
C ILE A 164 2.27 -2.24 20.33
N PHE A 165 2.31 -1.08 19.64
CA PHE A 165 1.76 0.19 20.18
C PHE A 165 0.26 0.36 19.94
N LYS A 166 -0.42 -0.62 19.29
CA LYS A 166 -1.85 -0.59 19.00
C LYS A 166 -2.28 0.70 18.28
N VAL A 167 -1.55 1.09 17.23
CA VAL A 167 -1.80 2.34 16.49
C VAL A 167 -2.99 2.24 15.54
N LEU A 168 -3.45 1.04 15.17
CA LEU A 168 -4.71 0.78 14.47
C LEU A 168 -5.76 0.27 15.45
N PRO A 169 -7.06 0.37 15.11
CA PRO A 169 -8.16 -0.13 15.94
C PRO A 169 -8.18 -1.65 16.07
N SER A 170 -7.63 -2.38 15.09
CA SER A 170 -7.65 -3.83 15.05
C SER A 170 -6.69 -4.48 16.07
N PRO A 171 -7.09 -5.56 16.74
CA PRO A 171 -6.22 -6.40 17.56
C PRO A 171 -5.49 -7.48 16.74
N ASN A 172 -5.72 -7.58 15.43
CA ASN A 172 -5.15 -8.59 14.55
C ASN A 172 -3.86 -8.10 13.90
N LEU A 173 -2.75 -8.86 14.00
CA LEU A 173 -1.46 -8.49 13.42
C LEU A 173 -1.52 -8.42 11.88
N TRP A 174 -2.35 -9.25 11.23
CA TRP A 174 -2.47 -9.23 9.77
C TRP A 174 -2.92 -7.86 9.26
N ASP A 175 -3.85 -7.18 9.95
CA ASP A 175 -4.36 -5.86 9.53
C ASP A 175 -3.30 -4.75 9.57
N TYR A 176 -2.18 -4.98 10.27
CA TYR A 176 -1.03 -4.08 10.26
C TYR A 176 -0.07 -4.35 9.11
N LEU A 177 -0.01 -5.60 8.66
CA LEU A 177 0.94 -6.06 7.64
C LEU A 177 0.39 -5.91 6.21
N ILE A 178 -0.86 -6.30 5.99
CA ILE A 178 -1.49 -6.41 4.68
C ILE A 178 -2.97 -6.00 4.74
N ASP A 179 -3.52 -5.63 3.59
CA ASP A 179 -4.91 -5.21 3.43
C ASP A 179 -5.37 -5.38 1.96
N PRO A 180 -6.69 -5.36 1.67
CA PRO A 180 -7.22 -5.53 0.31
C PRO A 180 -6.67 -4.55 -0.72
N VAL A 181 -6.29 -3.32 -0.31
CA VAL A 181 -5.71 -2.33 -1.24
C VAL A 181 -4.31 -2.75 -1.64
N LEU A 182 -3.51 -3.27 -0.70
CA LEU A 182 -2.18 -3.79 -0.97
C LEU A 182 -2.23 -4.99 -1.94
N TRP A 183 -3.23 -5.86 -1.77
CA TRP A 183 -3.50 -6.95 -2.69
C TRP A 183 -3.77 -6.45 -4.10
N LEU A 184 -4.67 -5.46 -4.28
CA LEU A 184 -4.97 -4.86 -5.58
C LEU A 184 -3.74 -4.21 -6.21
N VAL A 185 -2.93 -3.49 -5.43
CA VAL A 185 -1.67 -2.88 -5.90
C VAL A 185 -0.68 -3.97 -6.35
N SER A 186 -0.53 -5.04 -5.56
CA SER A 186 0.37 -6.14 -5.91
C SER A 186 -0.07 -6.83 -7.20
N LEU A 187 -1.36 -7.09 -7.37
CA LEU A 187 -1.94 -7.65 -8.60
C LEU A 187 -1.68 -6.74 -9.80
N ALA A 188 -1.94 -5.44 -9.68
CA ALA A 188 -1.69 -4.48 -10.74
C ALA A 188 -0.22 -4.45 -11.16
N CYS A 189 0.71 -4.44 -10.19
CA CYS A 189 2.15 -4.48 -10.45
C CYS A 189 2.57 -5.77 -11.17
N LEU A 190 2.03 -6.92 -10.79
CA LEU A 190 2.32 -8.20 -11.43
C LEU A 190 1.79 -8.25 -12.88
N ILE A 191 0.59 -7.72 -13.13
CA ILE A 191 0.01 -7.62 -14.46
C ILE A 191 0.88 -6.74 -15.36
N VAL A 192 1.23 -5.54 -14.91
CA VAL A 192 2.08 -4.60 -15.66
C VAL A 192 3.43 -5.24 -15.99
N PHE A 193 4.05 -5.91 -15.02
CA PHE A 193 5.31 -6.61 -15.25
C PHE A 193 5.17 -7.74 -16.29
N GLY A 194 4.09 -8.52 -16.22
CA GLY A 194 3.81 -9.57 -17.20
C GLY A 194 3.71 -9.01 -18.63
N PHE A 195 2.99 -7.91 -18.80
CA PHE A 195 2.87 -7.23 -20.11
C PHE A 195 4.20 -6.70 -20.64
N LEU A 196 5.03 -6.07 -19.78
CA LEU A 196 6.34 -5.57 -20.18
C LEU A 196 7.26 -6.70 -20.64
N LYS A 197 7.30 -7.80 -19.91
CA LYS A 197 8.12 -8.97 -20.26
C LYS A 197 7.70 -9.62 -21.58
N ILE A 198 6.40 -9.64 -21.88
CA ILE A 198 5.87 -10.15 -23.17
C ILE A 198 6.28 -9.23 -24.33
N ASN A 199 6.20 -7.90 -24.14
CA ASN A 199 6.60 -6.92 -25.15
C ASN A 199 8.11 -6.99 -25.45
N ASP A 200 8.95 -7.09 -24.44
CA ASP A 200 10.39 -7.23 -24.62
C ASP A 200 10.74 -8.50 -25.42
N ARG A 201 10.06 -9.62 -25.15
CA ARG A 201 10.23 -10.86 -25.93
C ARG A 201 9.81 -10.70 -27.38
N LYS A 202 8.69 -9.99 -27.66
CA LYS A 202 8.23 -9.74 -29.03
C LYS A 202 9.20 -8.85 -29.81
N GLN A 203 9.83 -7.88 -29.18
CA GLN A 203 10.85 -7.03 -29.83
C GLN A 203 12.13 -7.81 -30.17
N ILE A 204 12.52 -8.77 -29.31
CA ILE A 204 13.67 -9.66 -29.59
C ILE A 204 13.37 -10.62 -30.75
N LEU A 205 12.14 -11.13 -30.86
CA LEU A 205 11.73 -12.08 -31.88
C LEU A 205 11.42 -11.43 -33.24
N ASN A 206 11.05 -10.14 -33.27
CA ASN A 206 10.80 -9.34 -34.47
C ASN A 206 11.62 -8.05 -34.42
N PRO A 207 12.93 -8.08 -34.63
CA PRO A 207 13.70 -6.86 -34.78
C PRO A 207 13.17 -6.14 -36.04
N LYS A 208 12.66 -4.93 -35.87
CA LYS A 208 12.34 -4.07 -37.03
C LYS A 208 13.67 -3.74 -37.70
N PHE A 209 13.89 -4.32 -38.91
CA PHE A 209 14.92 -3.88 -39.84
C PHE A 209 14.62 -2.47 -40.33
#